data_595572419726f127d8766a3eb871c85b
#
_entry.id   595572419726f127d8766a3eb871c85b
#
_cell.length_a   1.000
_cell.length_b   1.000
_cell.length_c   1.000
_cell.angle_alpha   90.00
_cell.angle_beta   90.00
_cell.angle_gamma   90.00
#
_symmetry.space_group_name_H-M   'P 1'
#
loop_
_entity.id
_entity.type
_entity.pdbx_description
1 polymer ?
#
loop_
_entity_poly.entity_id
_entity_poly.type
_entity_poly.pdbx_seq_one_letter_code
_entity_poly.pdbx_strand_id
1 'polypeptide(L)'
;SISNFIYIGVTNGLGAGIVINGNLFRGSNGFAGEIGHTTINFSGERCACGNSGCLELYANIPAVVNQVRSSIKLGAESIISGKRDITWPDIISAAYKNDPLCLEAINKLAHYLSIGIVNAINSFDPEVVFIGHEIALAGDLVIKPLNETINRGTIFREAKKVPIKLSEFKDYAPRIGAASIVLDK
;
A
#
# COMPACT_ATOMS: atom_id res chain seq x y z
N SER A 1 5.89 -19.19 -15.27
CA SER A 1 6.36 -18.76 -13.94
C SER A 1 6.62 -17.27 -13.98
N ILE A 2 6.27 -16.54 -12.92
CA ILE A 2 6.56 -15.12 -12.74
C ILE A 2 7.96 -15.01 -12.16
N SER A 3 8.84 -14.22 -12.78
CA SER A 3 10.23 -14.03 -12.34
C SER A 3 10.58 -12.59 -11.99
N ASN A 4 9.75 -11.62 -12.40
CA ASN A 4 9.92 -10.22 -12.07
C ASN A 4 8.64 -9.69 -11.41
N PHE A 5 8.67 -9.43 -10.13
CA PHE A 5 7.50 -8.92 -9.41
C PHE A 5 7.90 -8.03 -8.23
N ILE A 6 6.95 -7.21 -7.81
CA ILE A 6 7.08 -6.40 -6.61
C ILE A 6 5.99 -6.83 -5.63
N TYR A 7 6.36 -7.10 -4.39
CA TYR A 7 5.44 -7.28 -3.28
C TYR A 7 5.45 -6.02 -2.41
N ILE A 8 4.30 -5.41 -2.19
CA ILE A 8 4.15 -4.22 -1.34
C ILE A 8 3.34 -4.59 -0.12
N GLY A 9 3.95 -4.46 1.06
CA GLY A 9 3.31 -4.66 2.35
C GLY A 9 2.94 -3.35 3.01
N VAL A 10 1.68 -3.21 3.42
CA VAL A 10 1.20 -2.02 4.15
C VAL A 10 0.54 -2.43 5.45
N THR A 11 1.10 -1.90 6.54
CA THR A 11 0.61 -2.03 7.93
C THR A 11 0.77 -0.69 8.65
N ASN A 12 1.46 -0.68 9.78
CA ASN A 12 1.93 0.54 10.46
C ASN A 12 3.01 1.27 9.65
N GLY A 13 3.70 0.55 8.78
CA GLY A 13 4.67 1.05 7.81
C GLY A 13 4.34 0.59 6.39
N LEU A 14 5.18 0.99 5.44
CA LEU A 14 5.07 0.65 4.04
C LEU A 14 6.45 0.27 3.49
N GLY A 15 6.58 -0.96 2.99
CA GLY A 15 7.81 -1.44 2.38
C GLY A 15 7.52 -2.34 1.18
N ALA A 16 8.56 -2.64 0.40
CA ALA A 16 8.45 -3.54 -0.75
C ALA A 16 9.57 -4.59 -0.79
N GLY A 17 9.22 -5.77 -1.27
CA GLY A 17 10.17 -6.77 -1.75
C GLY A 17 10.18 -6.75 -3.28
N ILE A 18 11.37 -6.66 -3.88
CA ILE A 18 11.55 -6.59 -5.33
C ILE A 18 12.26 -7.85 -5.78
N VAL A 19 11.67 -8.59 -6.71
CA VAL A 19 12.24 -9.79 -7.30
C VAL A 19 12.52 -9.52 -8.77
N ILE A 20 13.76 -9.78 -9.20
CA ILE A 20 14.25 -9.60 -10.58
C ILE A 20 14.91 -10.89 -11.02
N ASN A 21 14.45 -11.44 -12.16
CA ASN A 21 14.94 -12.72 -12.70
C ASN A 21 14.88 -13.87 -11.66
N GLY A 22 13.81 -13.91 -10.88
CA GLY A 22 13.61 -14.93 -9.84
C GLY A 22 14.42 -14.71 -8.56
N ASN A 23 15.23 -13.64 -8.46
CA ASN A 23 16.08 -13.37 -7.31
C ASN A 23 15.63 -12.14 -6.56
N LEU A 24 15.66 -12.19 -5.22
CA LEU A 24 15.36 -11.04 -4.38
C LEU A 24 16.44 -9.95 -4.56
N PHE A 25 16.02 -8.79 -5.03
CA PHE A 25 16.89 -7.63 -5.17
C PHE A 25 17.10 -6.96 -3.79
N ARG A 26 18.28 -7.12 -3.23
CA ARG A 26 18.61 -6.62 -1.88
C ARG A 26 19.27 -5.23 -1.90
N GLY A 27 19.83 -4.81 -3.04
CA GLY A 27 20.71 -3.65 -3.10
C GLY A 27 22.06 -3.91 -2.43
N SER A 28 22.97 -2.95 -2.52
CA SER A 28 24.35 -3.09 -2.01
C SER A 28 24.43 -3.22 -0.48
N ASN A 29 23.49 -2.60 0.24
CA ASN A 29 23.47 -2.55 1.70
C ASN A 29 22.23 -3.24 2.32
N GLY A 30 21.44 -3.94 1.51
CA GLY A 30 20.22 -4.62 1.98
C GLY A 30 19.00 -3.74 2.17
N PHE A 31 19.03 -2.48 1.69
CA PHE A 31 17.93 -1.51 1.84
C PHE A 31 17.08 -1.33 0.58
N ALA A 32 17.18 -2.21 -0.40
CA ALA A 32 16.29 -2.14 -1.55
C ALA A 32 14.83 -2.38 -1.13
N GLY A 33 13.90 -1.65 -1.74
CA GLY A 33 12.47 -1.80 -1.45
C GLY A 33 11.91 -0.81 -0.42
N GLU A 34 12.71 0.11 0.09
CA GLU A 34 12.28 1.18 1.01
C GLU A 34 11.42 2.25 0.28
N ILE A 35 10.46 1.80 -0.53
CA ILE A 35 9.58 2.69 -1.33
C ILE A 35 8.71 3.59 -0.47
N GLY A 36 8.40 3.19 0.76
CA GLY A 36 7.68 3.99 1.75
C GLY A 36 8.37 5.31 2.07
N HIS A 37 9.70 5.36 1.94
CA HIS A 37 10.50 6.55 2.21
C HIS A 37 10.82 7.36 0.95
N THR A 38 10.21 7.05 -0.20
CA THR A 38 10.26 7.92 -1.38
C THR A 38 9.34 9.12 -1.20
N THR A 39 9.82 10.30 -1.60
CA THR A 39 9.05 11.54 -1.51
C THR A 39 7.95 11.57 -2.58
N ILE A 40 6.69 11.67 -2.17
CA ILE A 40 5.53 11.88 -3.05
C ILE A 40 4.94 13.29 -2.92
N ASN A 41 5.32 14.00 -1.88
CA ASN A 41 4.89 15.38 -1.63
C ASN A 41 6.08 16.20 -1.15
N PHE A 42 6.68 16.97 -2.05
CA PHE A 42 7.87 17.78 -1.76
C PHE A 42 7.68 18.75 -0.57
N SER A 43 6.48 19.30 -0.41
CA SER A 43 6.12 20.22 0.69
C SER A 43 5.43 19.52 1.86
N GLY A 44 5.54 18.19 1.94
CA GLY A 44 4.86 17.37 2.94
C GLY A 44 5.55 17.36 4.30
N GLU A 45 4.92 16.65 5.24
CA GLU A 45 5.39 16.51 6.61
C GLU A 45 6.76 15.84 6.69
N ARG A 46 7.47 16.14 7.80
CA ARG A 46 8.76 15.53 8.11
C ARG A 46 8.56 14.06 8.51
N CYS A 47 9.27 13.18 7.85
CA CYS A 47 9.29 11.76 8.19
C CYS A 47 10.35 11.45 9.26
N ALA A 48 10.11 10.41 10.06
CA ALA A 48 11.07 9.92 11.06
C ALA A 48 12.42 9.49 10.45
N CYS A 49 12.45 9.11 9.16
CA CYS A 49 13.68 8.78 8.44
C CYS A 49 14.57 10.00 8.14
N GLY A 50 14.10 11.23 8.43
CA GLY A 50 14.81 12.47 8.17
C GLY A 50 14.41 13.17 6.86
N ASN A 51 13.69 12.49 5.96
CA ASN A 51 13.16 13.05 4.71
C ASN A 51 11.82 13.77 4.95
N SER A 52 11.25 14.41 3.93
CA SER A 52 9.93 15.02 3.96
C SER A 52 9.02 14.44 2.88
N GLY A 53 7.73 14.34 3.18
CA GLY A 53 6.70 13.90 2.24
C GLY A 53 6.83 12.45 1.78
N CYS A 54 7.37 11.59 2.63
CA CYS A 54 7.47 10.16 2.36
C CYS A 54 6.10 9.53 2.10
N LEU A 55 6.00 8.61 1.16
CA LEU A 55 4.78 7.87 0.82
C LEU A 55 4.12 7.24 2.05
N GLU A 56 4.91 6.66 2.94
CA GLU A 56 4.44 6.01 4.17
C GLU A 56 3.58 6.92 5.06
N LEU A 57 3.87 8.23 5.11
CA LEU A 57 3.09 9.18 5.91
C LEU A 57 1.63 9.32 5.44
N TYR A 58 1.36 8.98 4.17
CA TYR A 58 0.06 9.14 3.53
C TYR A 58 -0.64 7.80 3.24
N ALA A 59 0.13 6.71 3.16
CA ALA A 59 -0.35 5.42 2.66
C ALA A 59 -0.08 4.25 3.63
N ASN A 60 -0.15 4.50 4.94
CA ASN A 60 -0.15 3.44 5.95
C ASN A 60 -1.49 3.36 6.70
N ILE A 61 -1.72 2.27 7.44
CA ILE A 61 -2.96 2.05 8.19
C ILE A 61 -3.20 3.13 9.27
N PRO A 62 -2.20 3.54 10.09
CA PRO A 62 -2.37 4.62 11.04
C PRO A 62 -2.81 5.94 10.44
N ALA A 63 -2.34 6.29 9.25
CA ALA A 63 -2.73 7.53 8.57
C ALA A 63 -4.25 7.53 8.28
N VAL A 64 -4.79 6.41 7.79
CA VAL A 64 -6.24 6.26 7.53
C VAL A 64 -7.04 6.33 8.83
N VAL A 65 -6.63 5.58 9.85
CA VAL A 65 -7.31 5.56 11.15
C VAL A 65 -7.33 6.96 11.78
N ASN A 66 -6.21 7.67 11.74
CA ASN A 66 -6.09 9.02 12.29
C ASN A 66 -6.92 10.02 11.49
N GLN A 67 -6.97 9.91 10.16
CA GLN A 67 -7.82 10.73 9.30
C GLN A 67 -9.29 10.57 9.70
N VAL A 68 -9.80 9.34 9.76
CA VAL A 68 -11.21 9.07 10.13
C VAL A 68 -11.52 9.60 11.53
N ARG A 69 -10.66 9.32 12.52
CA ARG A 69 -10.82 9.83 13.88
C ARG A 69 -10.88 11.36 13.94
N SER A 70 -9.98 12.02 13.21
CA SER A 70 -9.90 13.48 13.20
C SER A 70 -11.15 14.08 12.53
N SER A 71 -11.61 13.50 11.42
CA SER A 71 -12.83 13.96 10.74
C SER A 71 -14.06 13.81 11.64
N ILE A 72 -14.21 12.70 12.34
CA ILE A 72 -15.32 12.49 13.32
C ILE A 72 -15.24 13.52 14.45
N LYS A 73 -14.06 13.80 15.00
CA LYS A 73 -13.88 14.84 16.02
C LYS A 73 -14.26 16.23 15.53
N LEU A 74 -14.12 16.49 14.23
CA LEU A 74 -14.51 17.75 13.58
C LEU A 74 -15.98 17.79 13.17
N GLY A 75 -16.76 16.75 13.52
CA GLY A 75 -18.21 16.70 13.27
C GLY A 75 -18.63 15.94 12.01
N ALA A 76 -17.73 15.23 11.34
CA ALA A 76 -18.12 14.38 10.22
C ALA A 76 -18.97 13.20 10.71
N GLU A 77 -20.05 12.93 9.99
CA GLU A 77 -20.93 11.79 10.28
C GLU A 77 -20.32 10.49 9.75
N SER A 78 -20.44 9.44 10.57
CA SER A 78 -20.05 8.08 10.21
C SER A 78 -20.80 7.08 11.10
N ILE A 79 -21.10 5.89 10.55
CA ILE A 79 -21.72 4.81 11.33
C ILE A 79 -20.84 4.30 12.48
N ILE A 80 -19.57 4.67 12.51
CA ILE A 80 -18.62 4.32 13.57
C ILE A 80 -18.29 5.49 14.50
N SER A 81 -18.98 6.63 14.41
CA SER A 81 -18.74 7.83 15.24
C SER A 81 -18.85 7.57 16.74
N GLY A 82 -19.68 6.61 17.17
CA GLY A 82 -19.84 6.23 18.60
C GLY A 82 -18.75 5.31 19.14
N LYS A 83 -17.81 4.84 18.34
CA LYS A 83 -16.74 3.95 18.82
C LYS A 83 -15.67 4.72 19.58
N ARG A 84 -15.27 4.20 20.75
CA ARG A 84 -14.16 4.73 21.55
C ARG A 84 -12.84 4.58 20.84
N ASP A 85 -12.60 3.39 20.30
CA ASP A 85 -11.39 3.03 19.55
C ASP A 85 -11.78 2.57 18.16
N ILE A 86 -11.38 3.36 17.16
CA ILE A 86 -11.59 3.05 15.74
C ILE A 86 -10.36 2.31 15.24
N THR A 87 -10.60 1.15 14.62
CA THR A 87 -9.56 0.28 14.05
C THR A 87 -9.71 0.16 12.54
N TRP A 88 -8.68 -0.36 11.88
CA TRP A 88 -8.72 -0.64 10.44
C TRP A 88 -9.88 -1.58 10.04
N PRO A 89 -10.13 -2.71 10.73
CA PRO A 89 -11.31 -3.53 10.46
C PRO A 89 -12.65 -2.80 10.60
N ASP A 90 -12.77 -1.85 11.52
CA ASP A 90 -13.99 -1.05 11.67
C ASP A 90 -14.23 -0.17 10.44
N ILE A 91 -13.17 0.48 9.96
CA ILE A 91 -13.22 1.33 8.76
C ILE A 91 -13.61 0.49 7.53
N ILE A 92 -13.00 -0.69 7.35
CA ILE A 92 -13.36 -1.62 6.29
C ILE A 92 -14.83 -2.01 6.38
N SER A 93 -15.28 -2.43 7.56
CA SER A 93 -16.68 -2.84 7.78
C SER A 93 -17.67 -1.71 7.50
N ALA A 94 -17.33 -0.48 7.89
CA ALA A 94 -18.15 0.70 7.61
C ALA A 94 -18.16 1.02 6.11
N ALA A 95 -17.02 0.96 5.44
CA ALA A 95 -16.94 1.22 4.00
C ALA A 95 -17.74 0.21 3.17
N TYR A 96 -17.75 -1.07 3.54
CA TYR A 96 -18.63 -2.08 2.91
C TYR A 96 -20.12 -1.83 3.15
N LYS A 97 -20.48 -1.03 4.16
CA LYS A 97 -21.84 -0.55 4.41
C LYS A 97 -22.11 0.82 3.75
N ASN A 98 -21.23 1.24 2.82
CA ASN A 98 -21.31 2.51 2.11
C ASN A 98 -21.19 3.75 3.01
N ASP A 99 -20.44 3.68 4.10
CA ASP A 99 -20.09 4.85 4.90
C ASP A 99 -19.21 5.81 4.10
N PRO A 100 -19.67 7.05 3.82
CA PRO A 100 -18.94 7.94 2.91
C PRO A 100 -17.57 8.35 3.43
N LEU A 101 -17.44 8.58 4.76
CA LEU A 101 -16.16 8.99 5.38
C LEU A 101 -15.11 7.88 5.27
N CYS A 102 -15.51 6.63 5.54
CA CYS A 102 -14.62 5.49 5.48
C CYS A 102 -14.23 5.15 4.04
N LEU A 103 -15.17 5.27 3.09
CA LEU A 103 -14.87 5.10 1.66
C LEU A 103 -13.89 6.15 1.15
N GLU A 104 -14.08 7.43 1.52
CA GLU A 104 -13.17 8.51 1.16
C GLU A 104 -11.76 8.26 1.70
N ALA A 105 -11.65 7.85 2.97
CA ALA A 105 -10.36 7.57 3.61
C ALA A 105 -9.62 6.42 2.91
N ILE A 106 -10.30 5.34 2.54
CA ILE A 106 -9.72 4.21 1.79
C ILE A 106 -9.33 4.64 0.37
N ASN A 107 -10.16 5.42 -0.31
CA ASN A 107 -9.85 5.93 -1.66
C ASN A 107 -8.62 6.83 -1.65
N LYS A 108 -8.46 7.67 -0.62
CA LYS A 108 -7.30 8.54 -0.45
C LYS A 108 -6.03 7.72 -0.19
N LEU A 109 -6.10 6.68 0.65
CA LEU A 109 -5.01 5.72 0.83
C LEU A 109 -4.60 5.10 -0.52
N ALA A 110 -5.57 4.56 -1.28
CA ALA A 110 -5.32 3.95 -2.57
C ALA A 110 -4.71 4.94 -3.57
N HIS A 111 -5.16 6.19 -3.57
CA HIS A 111 -4.60 7.25 -4.42
C HIS A 111 -3.12 7.48 -4.11
N TYR A 112 -2.74 7.70 -2.85
CA TYR A 112 -1.33 7.89 -2.49
C TYR A 112 -0.49 6.65 -2.77
N LEU A 113 -1.00 5.47 -2.43
CA LEU A 113 -0.30 4.21 -2.70
C LEU A 113 -0.06 4.01 -4.20
N SER A 114 -1.03 4.40 -5.05
CA SER A 114 -0.88 4.31 -6.51
C SER A 114 0.29 5.12 -7.05
N ILE A 115 0.62 6.28 -6.44
CA ILE A 115 1.78 7.10 -6.83
C ILE A 115 3.08 6.28 -6.64
N GLY A 116 3.24 5.67 -5.47
CA GLY A 116 4.41 4.82 -5.18
C GLY A 116 4.47 3.59 -6.09
N ILE A 117 3.33 2.96 -6.36
CA ILE A 117 3.25 1.79 -7.26
C ILE A 117 3.63 2.19 -8.69
N VAL A 118 3.12 3.30 -9.22
CA VAL A 118 3.48 3.81 -10.56
C VAL A 118 4.97 4.09 -10.64
N ASN A 119 5.56 4.72 -9.63
CA ASN A 119 7.00 4.96 -9.57
C ASN A 119 7.79 3.66 -9.60
N ALA A 120 7.36 2.66 -8.82
CA ALA A 120 8.00 1.35 -8.78
C ALA A 120 7.86 0.59 -10.13
N ILE A 121 6.68 0.62 -10.75
CA ILE A 121 6.46 0.02 -12.06
C ILE A 121 7.36 0.66 -13.12
N ASN A 122 7.42 1.99 -13.16
CA ASN A 122 8.26 2.71 -14.12
C ASN A 122 9.77 2.51 -13.90
N SER A 123 10.19 2.16 -12.67
CA SER A 123 11.59 1.94 -12.32
C SER A 123 12.06 0.51 -12.55
N PHE A 124 11.19 -0.49 -12.34
CA PHE A 124 11.58 -1.91 -12.30
C PHE A 124 10.90 -2.78 -13.36
N ASP A 125 9.91 -2.26 -14.08
CA ASP A 125 9.15 -2.96 -15.13
C ASP A 125 8.72 -4.39 -14.72
N PRO A 126 7.98 -4.59 -13.62
CA PRO A 126 7.61 -5.91 -13.14
C PRO A 126 6.51 -6.54 -14.01
N GLU A 127 6.37 -7.87 -13.95
CA GLU A 127 5.28 -8.63 -14.55
C GLU A 127 3.97 -8.46 -13.76
N VAL A 128 4.06 -8.25 -12.45
CA VAL A 128 2.92 -8.10 -11.53
C VAL A 128 3.36 -7.36 -10.26
N VAL A 129 2.43 -6.64 -9.63
CA VAL A 129 2.59 -6.11 -8.27
C VAL A 129 1.60 -6.80 -7.35
N PHE A 130 2.10 -7.37 -6.25
CA PHE A 130 1.28 -7.95 -5.20
C PHE A 130 1.14 -6.95 -4.04
N ILE A 131 -0.09 -6.79 -3.56
CA ILE A 131 -0.42 -6.00 -2.37
C ILE A 131 -0.75 -6.96 -1.23
N GLY A 132 -0.06 -6.82 -0.13
CA GLY A 132 -0.21 -7.73 0.99
C GLY A 132 -0.22 -7.05 2.35
N HIS A 133 -0.22 -7.86 3.42
CA HIS A 133 -0.38 -7.41 4.79
C HIS A 133 -1.80 -6.90 5.10
N GLU A 134 -1.94 -6.09 6.14
CA GLU A 134 -3.23 -5.63 6.67
C GLU A 134 -4.10 -4.88 5.64
N ILE A 135 -3.47 -4.16 4.71
CA ILE A 135 -4.22 -3.46 3.65
C ILE A 135 -5.01 -4.44 2.78
N ALA A 136 -4.53 -5.67 2.60
CA ALA A 136 -5.19 -6.69 1.80
C ALA A 136 -6.56 -7.11 2.37
N LEU A 137 -6.83 -6.86 3.65
CA LEU A 137 -8.12 -7.10 4.29
C LEU A 137 -9.25 -6.24 3.68
N ALA A 138 -8.91 -5.08 3.10
CA ALA A 138 -9.89 -4.21 2.45
C ALA A 138 -10.37 -4.74 1.08
N GLY A 139 -9.68 -5.72 0.51
CA GLY A 139 -10.13 -6.39 -0.71
C GLY A 139 -10.36 -5.43 -1.88
N ASP A 140 -11.55 -5.52 -2.47
CA ASP A 140 -11.97 -4.71 -3.62
C ASP A 140 -11.98 -3.20 -3.34
N LEU A 141 -12.19 -2.78 -2.09
CA LEU A 141 -12.18 -1.37 -1.71
C LEU A 141 -10.83 -0.68 -2.00
N VAL A 142 -9.74 -1.44 -2.01
CA VAL A 142 -8.40 -0.93 -2.34
C VAL A 142 -8.00 -1.29 -3.78
N ILE A 143 -8.23 -2.53 -4.21
CA ILE A 143 -7.74 -3.00 -5.51
C ILE A 143 -8.39 -2.28 -6.69
N LYS A 144 -9.70 -2.00 -6.64
CA LYS A 144 -10.38 -1.31 -7.73
C LYS A 144 -9.83 0.09 -7.98
N PRO A 145 -9.79 1.00 -6.98
CA PRO A 145 -9.22 2.34 -7.18
C PRO A 145 -7.73 2.32 -7.53
N LEU A 146 -6.95 1.35 -7.02
CA LEU A 146 -5.56 1.19 -7.42
C LEU A 146 -5.43 0.88 -8.92
N ASN A 147 -6.14 -0.12 -9.42
CA ASN A 147 -6.09 -0.49 -10.84
C ASN A 147 -6.54 0.64 -11.76
N GLU A 148 -7.56 1.40 -11.37
CA GLU A 148 -8.05 2.55 -12.15
C GLU A 148 -6.98 3.65 -12.25
N THR A 149 -6.31 3.97 -11.15
CA THR A 149 -5.32 5.05 -11.10
C THR A 149 -4.01 4.64 -11.79
N ILE A 150 -3.52 3.43 -11.55
CA ILE A 150 -2.26 2.92 -12.10
C ILE A 150 -2.32 2.80 -13.62
N ASN A 151 -3.44 2.32 -14.16
CA ASN A 151 -3.63 2.22 -15.61
C ASN A 151 -3.56 3.57 -16.34
N ARG A 152 -3.72 4.69 -15.62
CA ARG A 152 -3.58 6.05 -16.17
C ARG A 152 -2.16 6.62 -16.03
N GLY A 153 -1.41 6.18 -15.00
CA GLY A 153 -0.14 6.77 -14.60
C GLY A 153 1.12 6.07 -15.13
N THR A 154 1.00 4.83 -15.61
CA THR A 154 2.17 4.08 -16.10
C THR A 154 2.56 4.49 -17.52
N ILE A 155 3.88 4.54 -17.76
CA ILE A 155 4.43 4.75 -19.10
C ILE A 155 4.15 3.49 -19.95
N PHE A 156 3.97 3.65 -21.26
CA PHE A 156 3.63 2.53 -22.19
C PHE A 156 2.36 1.75 -21.82
N ARG A 157 1.40 2.38 -21.13
CA ARG A 157 0.12 1.78 -20.70
C ARG A 157 -0.66 1.04 -21.79
N GLU A 158 -0.46 1.42 -23.07
CA GLU A 158 -1.10 0.78 -24.23
C GLU A 158 -0.40 -0.53 -24.62
N ALA A 159 0.91 -0.62 -24.38
CA ALA A 159 1.72 -1.79 -24.73
C ALA A 159 1.74 -2.85 -23.63
N LYS A 160 1.69 -2.42 -22.35
CA LYS A 160 1.79 -3.32 -21.21
C LYS A 160 0.94 -2.82 -20.03
N LYS A 161 0.02 -3.67 -19.58
CA LYS A 161 -0.69 -3.47 -18.31
C LYS A 161 -0.08 -4.36 -17.25
N VAL A 162 0.49 -3.75 -16.21
CA VAL A 162 0.98 -4.50 -15.04
C VAL A 162 -0.19 -4.79 -14.11
N PRO A 163 -0.58 -6.06 -13.92
CA PRO A 163 -1.68 -6.40 -13.02
C PRO A 163 -1.30 -6.13 -11.56
N ILE A 164 -2.25 -5.55 -10.82
CA ILE A 164 -2.14 -5.39 -9.37
C ILE A 164 -3.04 -6.44 -8.73
N LYS A 165 -2.47 -7.28 -7.90
CA LYS A 165 -3.18 -8.40 -7.26
C LYS A 165 -3.04 -8.35 -5.75
N LEU A 166 -4.07 -8.83 -5.04
CA LEU A 166 -3.92 -9.10 -3.61
C LEU A 166 -3.08 -10.36 -3.40
N SER A 167 -2.20 -10.31 -2.41
CA SER A 167 -1.49 -11.50 -1.95
C SER A 167 -2.47 -12.47 -1.28
N GLU A 168 -2.46 -13.72 -1.68
CA GLU A 168 -3.25 -14.79 -1.04
C GLU A 168 -2.78 -15.08 0.39
N PHE A 169 -1.53 -14.77 0.69
CA PHE A 169 -0.93 -15.00 2.02
C PHE A 169 -1.34 -13.96 3.06
N LYS A 170 -2.01 -12.88 2.66
CA LYS A 170 -2.50 -11.79 3.55
C LYS A 170 -1.42 -11.39 4.58
N ASP A 171 -1.73 -11.51 5.87
CA ASP A 171 -0.84 -11.22 7.01
C ASP A 171 0.22 -12.30 7.27
N TYR A 172 0.10 -13.49 6.66
CA TYR A 172 1.11 -14.54 6.74
C TYR A 172 2.30 -14.37 5.79
N ALA A 173 2.20 -13.49 4.79
CA ALA A 173 3.25 -13.30 3.78
C ALA A 173 4.65 -13.06 4.36
N PRO A 174 4.84 -12.22 5.41
CA PRO A 174 6.16 -12.00 5.99
C PRO A 174 6.73 -13.25 6.68
N ARG A 175 5.88 -14.03 7.33
CA ARG A 175 6.28 -15.29 7.99
C ARG A 175 6.71 -16.34 6.98
N ILE A 176 5.97 -16.45 5.88
CA ILE A 176 6.30 -17.35 4.77
C ILE A 176 7.60 -16.89 4.09
N GLY A 177 7.74 -15.59 3.83
CA GLY A 177 8.96 -15.03 3.26
C GLY A 177 10.19 -15.25 4.15
N ALA A 178 10.06 -15.06 5.47
CA ALA A 178 11.14 -15.35 6.41
C ALA A 178 11.49 -16.84 6.45
N ALA A 179 10.51 -17.73 6.39
CA ALA A 179 10.73 -19.17 6.35
C ALA A 179 11.43 -19.61 5.04
N SER A 180 11.05 -19.04 3.89
CA SER A 180 11.66 -19.36 2.59
C SER A 180 13.16 -19.04 2.54
N ILE A 181 13.60 -17.93 3.16
CA ILE A 181 15.01 -17.56 3.23
C ILE A 181 15.87 -18.65 3.93
N VAL A 182 15.28 -19.40 4.85
CA VAL A 182 16.00 -20.48 5.57
C VAL A 182 16.03 -21.76 4.74
N LEU A 183 15.05 -21.97 3.85
CA LEU A 183 14.92 -23.17 3.01
C LEU A 183 15.70 -23.07 1.70
N ASP A 184 16.06 -21.86 1.26
CA ASP A 184 16.85 -21.59 0.04
C ASP A 184 18.38 -21.70 0.26
N LYS A 185 18.85 -22.43 1.28
CA LYS A 185 20.27 -22.68 1.53
C LYS A 185 20.70 -24.05 1.06
#